data_3a121acc28c438849546672f4b4e749a
#
_entry.id   3a121acc28c438849546672f4b4e749a
#
_cell.length_a   1.000
_cell.length_b   1.000
_cell.length_c   1.000
_cell.angle_alpha   90.00
_cell.angle_beta   90.00
_cell.angle_gamma   90.00
#
_symmetry.space_group_name_H-M   'P 1'
#
loop_
_entity.id
_entity.type
_entity.pdbx_description
1 polymer ?
#
loop_
_entity_poly.entity_id
_entity_poly.type
_entity_poly.pdbx_seq_one_letter_code
_entity_poly.pdbx_strand_id
1 'polypeptide(L)'
;MALPQPEPGGPNGTAGTGGGLLPPQRDAPLRGSLATTACMETLQVGYLHAVAAAAGCSLSQPFPDNGIDWHVSHSAPGHTIDDEVTIKVQLKCTYQIAPHAPGPAPAAFSFTLDNEHLVKLARTPVSVHKILVVMIAPRSQADWLRAGHDRLDLRHCCYWINLAGHPVTGRRRTTVRIPTARIFDDRALCEIMTRVGAGGRP
;
A
#
# COMPACT_ATOMS: atom_id res chain seq x y z
N MET A 1 72.38 32.01 9.31
CA MET A 1 72.54 30.65 9.83
C MET A 1 71.49 29.83 9.15
N ALA A 2 71.83 29.13 8.05
CA ALA A 2 70.98 28.47 7.13
C ALA A 2 70.79 27.01 7.57
N LEU A 3 69.54 26.53 7.56
CA LEU A 3 69.24 25.13 7.76
C LEU A 3 69.26 24.37 6.42
N PRO A 4 69.76 23.15 6.36
CA PRO A 4 69.83 22.38 5.13
C PRO A 4 68.52 21.65 4.89
N GLN A 5 68.14 21.57 3.63
CA GLN A 5 67.06 20.76 3.09
C GLN A 5 67.54 19.32 2.86
N PRO A 6 66.64 18.30 3.06
CA PRO A 6 66.89 16.96 2.51
C PRO A 6 66.18 16.75 1.19
N GLU A 7 66.91 16.16 0.29
CA GLU A 7 66.61 15.74 -1.05
C GLU A 7 65.63 14.54 -1.13
N PRO A 8 65.03 14.27 -2.32
CA PRO A 8 63.82 13.40 -2.48
C PRO A 8 64.18 11.94 -2.73
N GLY A 9 63.55 11.06 -2.00
CA GLY A 9 63.56 9.62 -2.25
C GLY A 9 62.39 9.21 -3.15
N GLY A 10 62.74 8.61 -4.27
CA GLY A 10 61.83 8.16 -5.31
C GLY A 10 61.10 6.82 -5.05
N PRO A 11 60.49 6.21 -6.08
CA PRO A 11 59.19 5.66 -6.03
C PRO A 11 59.19 4.13 -5.90
N ASN A 12 58.15 3.57 -5.35
CA ASN A 12 57.49 2.30 -5.77
C ASN A 12 56.51 1.84 -4.69
N GLY A 13 55.26 2.00 -4.95
CA GLY A 13 54.17 1.42 -4.17
C GLY A 13 53.16 0.87 -5.11
N THR A 14 53.26 -0.41 -5.37
CA THR A 14 52.35 -1.24 -6.14
C THR A 14 50.90 -0.98 -5.75
N ALA A 15 50.08 -0.63 -6.74
CA ALA A 15 48.63 -0.60 -6.66
C ALA A 15 48.11 -2.00 -6.32
N GLY A 16 47.73 -2.20 -5.08
CA GLY A 16 46.95 -3.33 -4.65
C GLY A 16 45.51 -3.14 -5.15
N THR A 17 45.16 -3.83 -6.22
CA THR A 17 43.76 -4.08 -6.63
C THR A 17 43.07 -4.78 -5.47
N GLY A 18 42.45 -4.01 -4.59
CA GLY A 18 41.46 -4.52 -3.62
C GLY A 18 40.25 -5.04 -4.37
N GLY A 19 40.28 -6.31 -4.78
CA GLY A 19 39.10 -7.04 -5.17
C GLY A 19 38.16 -7.13 -4.00
N GLY A 20 37.24 -6.19 -3.91
CA GLY A 20 36.11 -6.26 -2.95
C GLY A 20 35.36 -7.53 -3.20
N LEU A 21 35.58 -8.53 -2.37
CA LEU A 21 34.73 -9.72 -2.29
C LEU A 21 33.29 -9.23 -2.08
N LEU A 22 32.45 -9.42 -3.09
CA LEU A 22 31.01 -9.25 -2.93
C LEU A 22 30.60 -10.11 -1.73
N PRO A 23 29.79 -9.58 -0.80
CA PRO A 23 29.30 -10.37 0.31
C PRO A 23 28.63 -11.62 -0.25
N PRO A 24 28.79 -12.80 0.39
CA PRO A 24 28.24 -14.03 -0.10
C PRO A 24 26.72 -13.83 -0.31
N GLN A 25 26.25 -14.14 -1.52
CA GLN A 25 24.81 -14.16 -1.80
C GLN A 25 24.21 -15.14 -0.79
N ARG A 26 23.41 -14.63 0.13
CA ARG A 26 22.61 -15.47 1.02
C ARG A 26 21.66 -16.27 0.14
N ASP A 27 21.69 -17.59 0.26
CA ASP A 27 20.71 -18.44 -0.39
C ASP A 27 19.31 -17.92 -0.13
N ALA A 28 18.45 -17.99 -1.15
CA ALA A 28 17.07 -17.54 -1.00
C ALA A 28 16.40 -18.35 0.12
N PRO A 29 15.74 -17.70 1.09
CA PRO A 29 15.12 -18.40 2.20
C PRO A 29 14.05 -19.37 1.70
N LEU A 30 13.97 -20.56 2.30
CA LEU A 30 12.84 -21.47 2.11
C LEU A 30 11.56 -20.79 2.59
N ARG A 31 10.60 -20.61 1.71
CA ARG A 31 9.29 -20.03 2.01
C ARG A 31 8.28 -21.12 2.34
N GLY A 32 7.26 -20.77 3.13
CA GLY A 32 6.14 -21.68 3.39
C GLY A 32 5.35 -22.03 2.13
N SER A 33 4.48 -23.03 2.22
CA SER A 33 3.73 -23.61 1.09
C SER A 33 2.39 -22.92 0.77
N LEU A 34 2.08 -21.78 1.40
CA LEU A 34 0.85 -21.04 1.10
C LEU A 34 0.85 -20.56 -0.35
N ALA A 35 -0.32 -20.62 -0.98
CA ALA A 35 -0.51 -20.06 -2.29
C ALA A 35 -0.18 -18.56 -2.31
N THR A 36 0.45 -18.08 -3.39
CA THR A 36 0.85 -16.67 -3.52
C THR A 36 -0.32 -15.71 -3.31
N THR A 37 -1.52 -16.06 -3.76
CA THR A 37 -2.74 -15.25 -3.56
C THR A 37 -3.09 -15.10 -2.08
N ALA A 38 -3.03 -16.17 -1.30
CA ALA A 38 -3.27 -16.13 0.14
C ALA A 38 -2.20 -15.29 0.86
N CYS A 39 -0.93 -15.40 0.43
CA CYS A 39 0.14 -14.55 0.95
C CYS A 39 -0.10 -13.06 0.63
N MET A 40 -0.63 -12.73 -0.56
CA MET A 40 -0.97 -11.37 -0.97
C MET A 40 -2.12 -10.80 -0.14
N GLU A 41 -3.14 -11.60 0.14
CA GLU A 41 -4.24 -11.21 1.03
C GLU A 41 -3.72 -10.89 2.44
N THR A 42 -2.89 -11.77 3.00
CA THR A 42 -2.26 -11.54 4.31
C THR A 42 -1.41 -10.28 4.32
N LEU A 43 -0.61 -10.03 3.27
CA LEU A 43 0.20 -8.82 3.14
C LEU A 43 -0.68 -7.56 3.13
N GLN A 44 -1.77 -7.58 2.36
CA GLN A 44 -2.70 -6.46 2.26
C GLN A 44 -3.43 -6.19 3.58
N VAL A 45 -3.82 -7.25 4.29
CA VAL A 45 -4.40 -7.13 5.64
C VAL A 45 -3.40 -6.50 6.60
N GLY A 46 -2.13 -6.95 6.58
CA GLY A 46 -1.06 -6.33 7.39
C GLY A 46 -0.86 -4.84 7.08
N TYR A 47 -0.93 -4.46 5.80
CA TYR A 47 -0.88 -3.06 5.37
C TYR A 47 -2.07 -2.26 5.96
N LEU A 48 -3.30 -2.78 5.85
CA LEU A 48 -4.48 -2.13 6.41
C LEU A 48 -4.36 -1.93 7.92
N HIS A 49 -3.89 -2.96 8.64
CA HIS A 49 -3.68 -2.87 10.10
C HIS A 49 -2.66 -1.80 10.47
N ALA A 50 -1.54 -1.69 9.74
CA ALA A 50 -0.54 -0.66 9.98
C ALA A 50 -1.09 0.75 9.76
N VAL A 51 -1.82 0.97 8.65
CA VAL A 51 -2.46 2.25 8.32
C VAL A 51 -3.53 2.62 9.35
N ALA A 52 -4.40 1.68 9.73
CA ALA A 52 -5.45 1.92 10.72
C ALA A 52 -4.86 2.24 12.09
N ALA A 53 -3.84 1.52 12.53
CA ALA A 53 -3.15 1.78 13.80
C ALA A 53 -2.51 3.17 13.82
N ALA A 54 -1.83 3.57 12.73
CA ALA A 54 -1.23 4.89 12.61
C ALA A 54 -2.27 6.02 12.57
N ALA A 55 -3.45 5.77 11.99
CA ALA A 55 -4.58 6.70 11.94
C ALA A 55 -5.44 6.73 13.22
N GLY A 56 -5.17 5.85 14.20
CA GLY A 56 -5.99 5.74 15.43
C GLY A 56 -7.38 5.16 15.15
N CYS A 57 -7.54 4.34 14.11
CA CYS A 57 -8.79 3.69 13.75
C CYS A 57 -8.87 2.27 14.30
N SER A 58 -10.07 1.83 14.67
CA SER A 58 -10.37 0.44 14.98
C SER A 58 -10.76 -0.35 13.73
N LEU A 59 -10.50 -1.65 13.75
CA LEU A 59 -10.83 -2.57 12.67
C LEU A 59 -11.73 -3.69 13.16
N SER A 60 -12.73 -4.06 12.36
CA SER A 60 -13.54 -5.25 12.59
C SER A 60 -13.87 -5.95 11.28
N GLN A 61 -14.01 -7.27 11.32
CA GLN A 61 -14.45 -8.06 10.17
C GLN A 61 -15.94 -8.35 10.27
N PRO A 62 -16.70 -8.14 9.19
CA PRO A 62 -18.09 -8.55 9.16
C PRO A 62 -18.21 -10.08 9.14
N PHE A 63 -19.15 -10.61 9.89
CA PHE A 63 -19.51 -12.04 9.85
C PHE A 63 -21.02 -12.20 9.61
N PRO A 64 -21.44 -12.99 8.60
CA PRO A 64 -20.61 -13.55 7.51
C PRO A 64 -20.08 -12.49 6.55
N ASP A 65 -19.02 -12.82 5.81
CA ASP A 65 -18.51 -11.98 4.74
C ASP A 65 -19.52 -11.89 3.60
N ASN A 66 -20.01 -10.68 3.34
CA ASN A 66 -20.93 -10.34 2.24
C ASN A 66 -20.22 -9.54 1.13
N GLY A 67 -18.90 -9.77 0.93
CA GLY A 67 -18.10 -9.05 -0.05
C GLY A 67 -17.72 -7.64 0.41
N ILE A 68 -17.61 -7.45 1.72
CA ILE A 68 -16.95 -6.35 2.40
C ILE A 68 -15.97 -6.98 3.37
N ASP A 69 -14.70 -6.70 3.21
CA ASP A 69 -13.67 -7.41 3.95
C ASP A 69 -13.48 -6.83 5.36
N TRP A 70 -13.60 -5.50 5.50
CA TRP A 70 -13.33 -4.80 6.75
C TRP A 70 -14.29 -3.63 7.01
N HIS A 71 -14.58 -3.40 8.28
CA HIS A 71 -15.10 -2.15 8.80
C HIS A 71 -13.95 -1.39 9.46
N VAL A 72 -13.86 -0.09 9.18
CA VAL A 72 -12.91 0.82 9.82
C VAL A 72 -13.72 1.88 10.55
N SER A 73 -13.53 1.98 11.86
CA SER A 73 -14.21 2.97 12.69
C SER A 73 -13.22 3.96 13.29
N HIS A 74 -13.66 5.20 13.44
CA HIS A 74 -12.86 6.30 13.93
C HIS A 74 -13.72 7.21 14.83
N SER A 75 -13.19 7.49 16.02
CA SER A 75 -13.80 8.45 16.94
C SER A 75 -12.89 9.67 17.08
N ALA A 76 -13.43 10.85 16.86
CA ALA A 76 -12.68 12.09 16.99
C ALA A 76 -13.60 13.26 17.42
N PRO A 77 -13.07 14.21 18.22
CA PRO A 77 -13.86 15.38 18.69
C PRO A 77 -14.38 16.29 17.57
N GLY A 78 -13.79 16.19 16.36
CA GLY A 78 -14.20 16.97 15.18
C GLY A 78 -15.36 16.37 14.40
N HIS A 79 -15.89 15.21 14.78
CA HIS A 79 -17.07 14.63 14.17
C HIS A 79 -18.32 15.40 14.59
N THR A 80 -19.23 15.63 13.64
CA THR A 80 -20.43 16.45 13.87
C THR A 80 -21.74 15.67 13.71
N ILE A 81 -21.69 14.48 13.09
CA ILE A 81 -22.89 13.64 12.85
C ILE A 81 -22.99 12.48 13.85
N ASP A 82 -21.86 11.99 14.35
CA ASP A 82 -21.75 10.92 15.34
C ASP A 82 -20.34 11.01 15.94
N ASP A 83 -20.17 10.63 17.20
CA ASP A 83 -18.86 10.58 17.88
C ASP A 83 -17.96 9.45 17.31
N GLU A 84 -18.56 8.34 16.84
CA GLU A 84 -17.87 7.29 16.07
C GLU A 84 -18.47 7.13 14.70
N VAL A 85 -17.66 7.24 13.65
CA VAL A 85 -18.05 6.96 12.27
C VAL A 85 -17.36 5.74 11.72
N THR A 86 -18.06 5.00 10.88
CA THR A 86 -17.57 3.77 10.27
C THR A 86 -17.64 3.85 8.74
N ILE A 87 -16.62 3.34 8.07
CA ILE A 87 -16.63 3.04 6.64
C ILE A 87 -16.43 1.54 6.40
N LYS A 88 -16.88 1.06 5.24
CA LYS A 88 -16.69 -0.31 4.76
C LYS A 88 -15.58 -0.34 3.72
N VAL A 89 -14.65 -1.26 3.87
CA VAL A 89 -13.49 -1.40 2.99
C VAL A 89 -13.54 -2.74 2.28
N GLN A 90 -13.47 -2.69 0.94
CA GLN A 90 -13.24 -3.85 0.09
C GLN A 90 -11.77 -3.86 -0.29
N LEU A 91 -11.06 -4.95 0.00
CA LEU A 91 -9.66 -5.13 -0.34
C LEU A 91 -9.50 -5.90 -1.63
N LYS A 92 -8.57 -5.49 -2.48
CA LYS A 92 -8.13 -6.23 -3.66
C LYS A 92 -6.63 -6.10 -3.82
N CYS A 93 -5.95 -7.18 -4.16
CA CYS A 93 -4.52 -7.20 -4.41
C CYS A 93 -4.22 -7.73 -5.81
N THR A 94 -3.21 -7.16 -6.47
CA THR A 94 -2.77 -7.59 -7.80
C THR A 94 -1.27 -7.42 -7.98
N TYR A 95 -0.67 -8.34 -8.74
CA TYR A 95 0.70 -8.22 -9.27
C TYR A 95 0.74 -8.04 -10.79
N GLN A 96 -0.43 -7.96 -11.43
CA GLN A 96 -0.54 -7.85 -12.89
C GLN A 96 -0.28 -6.44 -13.41
N ILE A 97 -0.38 -5.44 -12.55
CA ILE A 97 -0.09 -4.05 -12.86
C ILE A 97 1.40 -3.84 -12.58
N ALA A 98 2.16 -3.42 -13.61
CA ALA A 98 3.58 -3.14 -13.41
C ALA A 98 3.74 -2.01 -12.38
N PRO A 99 4.66 -2.16 -11.42
CA PRO A 99 5.03 -1.05 -10.56
C PRO A 99 5.52 0.09 -11.43
N HIS A 100 5.25 1.32 -11.02
CA HIS A 100 5.68 2.49 -11.76
C HIS A 100 7.22 2.48 -11.89
N ALA A 101 7.70 2.59 -13.12
CA ALA A 101 9.11 2.80 -13.38
C ALA A 101 9.58 4.10 -12.70
N PRO A 102 10.89 4.26 -12.40
CA PRO A 102 11.42 5.53 -11.93
C PRO A 102 11.02 6.65 -12.89
N GLY A 103 10.32 7.67 -12.37
CA GLY A 103 9.76 8.76 -13.16
C GLY A 103 8.38 9.19 -12.64
N PRO A 104 7.73 10.17 -13.27
CA PRO A 104 6.40 10.59 -12.85
C PRO A 104 5.41 9.45 -13.03
N ALA A 105 4.70 9.12 -11.93
CA ALA A 105 3.67 8.11 -11.95
C ALA A 105 2.55 8.49 -12.94
N PRO A 106 1.97 7.55 -13.72
CA PRO A 106 0.80 7.82 -14.53
C PRO A 106 -0.34 8.33 -13.64
N ALA A 107 -1.16 9.25 -14.15
CA ALA A 107 -2.23 9.86 -13.36
C ALA A 107 -3.24 8.85 -12.77
N ALA A 108 -3.40 7.70 -13.39
CA ALA A 108 -4.25 6.61 -12.92
C ALA A 108 -3.84 5.28 -13.56
N PHE A 109 -4.21 4.18 -12.90
CA PHE A 109 -4.12 2.84 -13.47
C PHE A 109 -5.50 2.21 -13.62
N SER A 110 -5.60 1.23 -14.51
CA SER A 110 -6.84 0.47 -14.73
C SER A 110 -6.86 -0.79 -13.88
N PHE A 111 -7.97 -1.03 -13.19
CA PHE A 111 -8.21 -2.23 -12.41
C PHE A 111 -9.54 -2.86 -12.82
N THR A 112 -9.54 -4.17 -13.09
CA THR A 112 -10.75 -4.89 -13.48
C THR A 112 -11.41 -5.53 -12.26
N LEU A 113 -12.65 -5.14 -12.00
CA LEU A 113 -13.45 -5.59 -10.87
C LEU A 113 -14.61 -6.44 -11.37
N ASP A 114 -14.93 -7.53 -10.67
CA ASP A 114 -16.14 -8.30 -10.92
C ASP A 114 -17.37 -7.45 -10.56
N ASN A 115 -18.40 -7.48 -11.42
CA ASN A 115 -19.56 -6.61 -11.28
C ASN A 115 -20.37 -6.86 -10.02
N GLU A 116 -20.36 -8.05 -9.46
CA GLU A 116 -21.01 -8.33 -8.17
C GLU A 116 -20.40 -7.49 -7.02
N HIS A 117 -19.08 -7.25 -7.04
CA HIS A 117 -18.41 -6.34 -6.09
C HIS A 117 -18.70 -4.89 -6.45
N LEU A 118 -18.68 -4.55 -7.76
CA LEU A 118 -18.96 -3.18 -8.21
C LEU A 118 -20.37 -2.74 -7.81
N VAL A 119 -21.40 -3.58 -7.98
CA VAL A 119 -22.78 -3.29 -7.57
C VAL A 119 -22.85 -2.91 -6.09
N LYS A 120 -22.14 -3.64 -5.22
CA LYS A 120 -22.11 -3.36 -3.79
C LYS A 120 -21.41 -2.04 -3.47
N LEU A 121 -20.30 -1.73 -4.16
CA LEU A 121 -19.52 -0.51 -3.98
C LEU A 121 -20.19 0.73 -4.59
N ALA A 122 -20.90 0.55 -5.71
CA ALA A 122 -21.54 1.64 -6.43
C ALA A 122 -22.88 2.09 -5.83
N ARG A 123 -23.45 1.30 -4.90
CA ARG A 123 -24.75 1.59 -4.30
C ARG A 123 -24.75 2.95 -3.60
N THR A 124 -25.76 3.77 -3.91
CA THR A 124 -26.02 5.07 -3.28
C THR A 124 -27.54 5.35 -3.35
N PRO A 125 -28.15 6.02 -2.33
CA PRO A 125 -27.57 6.42 -1.06
C PRO A 125 -27.26 5.22 -0.15
N VAL A 126 -26.34 5.40 0.78
CA VAL A 126 -25.98 4.39 1.80
C VAL A 126 -25.84 5.04 3.16
N SER A 127 -26.18 4.33 4.24
CA SER A 127 -25.94 4.76 5.62
C SER A 127 -24.46 4.67 6.01
N VAL A 128 -23.73 3.67 5.46
CA VAL A 128 -22.30 3.49 5.72
C VAL A 128 -21.58 3.50 4.38
N HIS A 129 -20.65 4.44 4.22
CA HIS A 129 -19.86 4.60 3.01
C HIS A 129 -18.94 3.43 2.76
N LYS A 130 -18.61 3.20 1.48
CA LYS A 130 -17.77 2.10 1.04
C LYS A 130 -16.64 2.64 0.18
N ILE A 131 -15.46 2.07 0.35
CA ILE A 131 -14.31 2.32 -0.52
C ILE A 131 -13.71 1.01 -1.02
N LEU A 132 -13.13 1.06 -2.20
CA LEU A 132 -12.26 0.03 -2.73
C LEU A 132 -10.81 0.43 -2.44
N VAL A 133 -10.04 -0.51 -1.89
CA VAL A 133 -8.59 -0.35 -1.67
C VAL A 133 -7.87 -1.43 -2.47
N VAL A 134 -7.01 -1.02 -3.39
CA VAL A 134 -6.26 -1.92 -4.28
C VAL A 134 -4.78 -1.83 -3.98
N MET A 135 -4.19 -2.96 -3.59
CA MET A 135 -2.75 -3.11 -3.43
C MET A 135 -2.12 -3.59 -4.74
N ILE A 136 -1.06 -2.91 -5.18
CA ILE A 136 -0.18 -3.39 -6.24
C ILE A 136 1.02 -4.05 -5.55
N ALA A 137 1.16 -5.37 -5.65
CA ALA A 137 2.28 -6.10 -5.08
C ALA A 137 3.35 -6.40 -6.15
N PRO A 138 4.64 -6.49 -5.80
CA PRO A 138 5.66 -7.02 -6.69
C PRO A 138 5.33 -8.48 -7.07
N ARG A 139 5.75 -8.91 -8.27
CA ARG A 139 5.55 -10.30 -8.71
C ARG A 139 6.29 -11.31 -7.84
N SER A 140 7.51 -10.94 -7.41
CA SER A 140 8.33 -11.79 -6.54
C SER A 140 8.06 -11.49 -5.08
N GLN A 141 7.71 -12.49 -4.28
CA GLN A 141 7.57 -12.37 -2.83
C GLN A 141 8.87 -11.89 -2.15
N ALA A 142 10.04 -12.15 -2.74
CA ALA A 142 11.31 -11.68 -2.22
C ALA A 142 11.40 -10.14 -2.19
N ASP A 143 10.58 -9.48 -3.00
CA ASP A 143 10.55 -8.03 -3.12
C ASP A 143 9.46 -7.36 -2.28
N TRP A 144 8.63 -8.13 -1.54
CA TRP A 144 7.50 -7.56 -0.82
C TRP A 144 7.88 -6.79 0.44
N LEU A 145 8.94 -7.24 1.10
CA LEU A 145 9.31 -6.75 2.42
C LEU A 145 10.82 -6.53 2.51
N ARG A 146 11.21 -5.40 3.08
CA ARG A 146 12.59 -5.14 3.52
C ARG A 146 12.56 -4.62 4.95
N ALA A 147 13.37 -5.24 5.83
CA ALA A 147 13.50 -4.81 7.21
C ALA A 147 14.92 -4.29 7.46
N GLY A 148 15.03 -3.16 8.13
CA GLY A 148 16.22 -2.59 8.72
C GLY A 148 16.06 -2.44 10.22
N HIS A 149 17.09 -1.89 10.89
CA HIS A 149 17.01 -1.63 12.33
C HIS A 149 16.04 -0.49 12.68
N ASP A 150 15.85 0.43 11.75
CA ASP A 150 15.10 1.69 11.90
C ASP A 150 13.71 1.66 11.23
N ARG A 151 13.47 0.70 10.32
CA ARG A 151 12.25 0.69 9.53
C ARG A 151 11.93 -0.67 8.93
N LEU A 152 10.65 -0.84 8.60
CA LEU A 152 10.08 -1.91 7.81
C LEU A 152 9.47 -1.32 6.55
N ASP A 153 10.05 -1.62 5.38
CA ASP A 153 9.51 -1.18 4.10
C ASP A 153 8.63 -2.29 3.50
N LEU A 154 7.34 -1.99 3.32
CA LEU A 154 6.44 -2.75 2.45
C LEU A 154 6.55 -2.18 1.04
N ARG A 155 6.94 -3.01 0.07
CA ARG A 155 7.11 -2.54 -1.31
C ARG A 155 5.78 -2.48 -2.03
N HIS A 156 5.58 -1.33 -2.68
CA HIS A 156 4.33 -0.81 -3.22
C HIS A 156 3.31 -0.46 -2.13
N CYS A 157 2.34 0.34 -2.54
CA CYS A 157 1.32 0.85 -1.65
C CYS A 157 -0.07 0.40 -2.08
N CYS A 158 -1.04 0.70 -1.25
CA CYS A 158 -2.45 0.60 -1.59
C CYS A 158 -2.94 1.94 -2.15
N TYR A 159 -3.88 1.85 -3.08
CA TYR A 159 -4.60 2.99 -3.64
C TYR A 159 -6.09 2.82 -3.36
N TRP A 160 -6.79 3.91 -3.17
CA TRP A 160 -8.21 3.85 -2.83
C TRP A 160 -9.09 4.63 -3.80
N ILE A 161 -10.36 4.23 -3.88
CA ILE A 161 -11.38 4.95 -4.65
C ILE A 161 -12.76 4.75 -4.02
N ASN A 162 -13.56 5.82 -4.02
CA ASN A 162 -14.99 5.76 -3.77
C ASN A 162 -15.71 5.55 -5.11
N LEU A 163 -16.45 4.46 -5.22
CA LEU A 163 -17.21 4.09 -6.42
C LEU A 163 -18.72 4.36 -6.30
N ALA A 164 -19.17 5.08 -5.25
CA ALA A 164 -20.58 5.42 -5.07
C ALA A 164 -21.14 6.16 -6.29
N GLY A 165 -22.20 5.61 -6.89
CA GLY A 165 -22.81 6.14 -8.11
C GLY A 165 -22.09 5.77 -9.42
N HIS A 166 -21.04 4.95 -9.36
CA HIS A 166 -20.37 4.48 -10.57
C HIS A 166 -21.36 3.65 -11.42
N PRO A 167 -21.42 3.86 -12.76
CA PRO A 167 -22.27 3.07 -13.64
C PRO A 167 -21.99 1.58 -13.53
N VAL A 168 -23.05 0.80 -13.34
CA VAL A 168 -23.00 -0.66 -13.32
C VAL A 168 -23.49 -1.16 -14.67
N THR A 169 -22.67 -1.94 -15.35
CA THR A 169 -22.99 -2.55 -16.64
C THR A 169 -23.49 -3.99 -16.42
N GLY A 170 -24.28 -4.55 -17.32
CA GLY A 170 -24.68 -5.96 -17.28
C GLY A 170 -23.53 -6.94 -17.63
N ARG A 171 -22.30 -6.48 -17.75
CA ARG A 171 -21.11 -7.29 -18.03
C ARG A 171 -20.66 -8.01 -16.76
N ARG A 172 -19.97 -9.15 -16.92
CA ARG A 172 -19.39 -9.88 -15.79
C ARG A 172 -18.33 -9.07 -15.05
N ARG A 173 -17.57 -8.22 -15.77
CA ARG A 173 -16.47 -7.41 -15.23
C ARG A 173 -16.50 -5.99 -15.77
N THR A 174 -16.07 -5.06 -14.96
CA THR A 174 -15.90 -3.65 -15.32
C THR A 174 -14.52 -3.16 -14.95
N THR A 175 -13.90 -2.40 -15.85
CA THR A 175 -12.62 -1.75 -15.57
C THR A 175 -12.88 -0.38 -14.96
N VAL A 176 -12.32 -0.14 -13.78
CA VAL A 176 -12.32 1.14 -13.07
C VAL A 176 -10.95 1.79 -13.16
N ARG A 177 -10.91 3.12 -13.21
CA ARG A 177 -9.65 3.88 -13.19
C ARG A 177 -9.39 4.40 -11.79
N ILE A 178 -8.25 4.01 -11.23
CA ILE A 178 -7.85 4.36 -9.86
C ILE A 178 -6.75 5.43 -9.97
N PRO A 179 -6.99 6.65 -9.43
CA PRO A 179 -5.99 7.71 -9.45
C PRO A 179 -4.77 7.36 -8.60
N THR A 180 -3.56 7.53 -9.14
CA THR A 180 -2.32 7.27 -8.40
C THR A 180 -2.01 8.30 -7.32
N ALA A 181 -2.64 9.47 -7.38
CA ALA A 181 -2.60 10.46 -6.31
C ALA A 181 -3.36 10.01 -5.04
N ARG A 182 -4.22 8.98 -5.13
CA ARG A 182 -4.99 8.46 -3.99
C ARG A 182 -4.30 7.30 -3.33
N ILE A 183 -3.10 7.52 -2.79
CA ILE A 183 -2.44 6.55 -1.93
C ILE A 183 -3.28 6.37 -0.66
N PHE A 184 -3.45 5.12 -0.23
CA PHE A 184 -4.14 4.78 1.00
C PHE A 184 -3.12 4.67 2.13
N ASP A 185 -2.86 5.77 2.80
CA ASP A 185 -2.01 5.88 3.99
C ASP A 185 -2.82 6.39 5.20
N ASP A 186 -2.17 6.59 6.33
CA ASP A 186 -2.78 7.07 7.56
C ASP A 186 -3.41 8.45 7.39
N ARG A 187 -2.76 9.37 6.66
CA ARG A 187 -3.28 10.71 6.39
C ARG A 187 -4.54 10.66 5.55
N ALA A 188 -4.51 9.90 4.46
CA ALA A 188 -5.68 9.71 3.61
C ALA A 188 -6.84 9.10 4.40
N LEU A 189 -6.56 8.12 5.28
CA LEU A 189 -7.58 7.52 6.12
C LEU A 189 -8.17 8.54 7.10
N CYS A 190 -7.35 9.31 7.81
CA CYS A 190 -7.81 10.39 8.69
C CYS A 190 -8.68 11.42 7.95
N GLU A 191 -8.26 11.85 6.74
CA GLU A 191 -9.04 12.78 5.93
C GLU A 191 -10.39 12.20 5.48
N ILE A 192 -10.43 10.92 5.09
CA ILE A 192 -11.66 10.21 4.75
C ILE A 192 -12.60 10.22 5.96
N MET A 193 -12.10 9.79 7.12
CA MET A 193 -12.91 9.68 8.33
C MET A 193 -13.40 11.04 8.84
N THR A 194 -12.58 12.07 8.76
CA THR A 194 -12.98 13.45 9.09
C THR A 194 -14.12 13.94 8.18
N ARG A 195 -14.01 13.72 6.85
CA ARG A 195 -15.09 14.08 5.91
C ARG A 195 -16.39 13.34 6.23
N VAL A 196 -16.29 12.03 6.49
CA VAL A 196 -17.46 11.21 6.83
C VAL A 196 -18.05 11.67 8.16
N GLY A 197 -17.21 11.96 9.17
CA GLY A 197 -17.64 12.50 10.48
C GLY A 197 -18.32 13.87 10.39
N ALA A 198 -18.05 14.63 9.35
CA ALA A 198 -18.75 15.88 9.04
C ALA A 198 -19.99 15.70 8.13
N GLY A 199 -20.45 14.47 7.91
CA GLY A 199 -21.61 14.18 7.04
C GLY A 199 -21.30 14.15 5.54
N GLY A 200 -20.03 14.23 5.16
CA GLY A 200 -19.58 14.17 3.78
C GLY A 200 -19.33 12.74 3.26
N ARG A 201 -18.68 12.65 2.11
CA ARG A 201 -18.33 11.37 1.46
C ARG A 201 -16.81 11.16 1.46
N PRO A 202 -16.34 9.90 1.42
CA PRO A 202 -14.94 9.57 1.25
C PRO A 202 -14.29 10.22 0.04
#